data_3d2bb271bdfccc982e07d06750ffd47e
#
_entry.id   3d2bb271bdfccc982e07d06750ffd47e
#
_cell.length_a   1.000
_cell.length_b   1.000
_cell.length_c   1.000
_cell.angle_alpha   90.00
_cell.angle_beta   90.00
_cell.angle_gamma   90.00
#
_symmetry.space_group_name_H-M   'P 1'
#
loop_
_entity.id
_entity.type
_entity.pdbx_description
1 polymer ?
#
loop_
_entity_poly.entity_id
_entity_poly.type
_entity_poly.pdbx_seq_one_letter_code
_entity_poly.pdbx_strand_id
1 'polypeptide(L)'
;MFYIHLTILSKAGPHDSVMTSAFQASLDGGLASITKGQPLEVTHGSQITLRHTYGRACWLHSHNHMYPLRYPDGRGSSHQQQVTCYSFKDVNNWWIVKRPERNDLVVTKPSEPIKHGDVIQLVHGITSRALNSHDVAAPMTPQSQEVSCYIDYNVSMAAQNFWKVEITNKDSTGNVWHAIQSQIRLIHVNTDYALKFSGRQLPDWGFNQHEVVADRLIDQTDSIWNVEEHRYTKSEDQKQRERELINAEMIPLQATTLSFWEKFVELQVKMLFSGQEGQSSHMYSSDPLDWPLMSRGIAYWISNDSNVSTCVI
;
A
#
# COMPACT_ATOMS: atom_id res chain seq x y z
N MET A 1 -1.19 25.69 18.43
CA MET A 1 -0.95 24.49 17.59
C MET A 1 0.19 23.63 18.13
N PHE A 2 1.37 24.19 18.39
CA PHE A 2 2.51 23.46 18.96
C PHE A 2 2.20 22.76 20.30
N TYR A 3 1.43 23.40 21.18
CA TYR A 3 1.05 22.86 22.49
C TYR A 3 0.07 21.68 22.37
N ILE A 4 -0.86 21.74 21.41
CA ILE A 4 -1.81 20.66 21.15
C ILE A 4 -1.08 19.44 20.61
N HIS A 5 -0.09 19.62 19.72
CA HIS A 5 0.73 18.56 19.16
C HIS A 5 1.58 17.85 20.24
N LEU A 6 2.19 18.64 21.12
CA LEU A 6 2.96 18.10 22.24
C LEU A 6 2.07 17.30 23.21
N THR A 7 0.86 17.77 23.45
CA THR A 7 -0.10 17.11 24.35
C THR A 7 -0.63 15.81 23.75
N ILE A 8 -0.85 15.77 22.44
CA ILE A 8 -1.24 14.55 21.72
C ILE A 8 -0.11 13.53 21.78
N LEU A 9 1.13 13.92 21.47
CA LEU A 9 2.29 13.02 21.50
C LEU A 9 2.64 12.51 22.90
N SER A 10 2.41 13.32 23.95
CA SER A 10 2.73 12.93 25.33
C SER A 10 1.68 12.00 25.95
N LYS A 11 0.43 12.08 25.46
CA LYS A 11 -0.69 11.27 25.95
C LYS A 11 -1.00 10.06 25.09
N ALA A 12 -0.54 10.04 23.83
CA ALA A 12 -0.78 8.94 22.92
C ALA A 12 0.02 7.70 23.36
N GLY A 13 -0.66 6.84 24.10
CA GLY A 13 -0.24 5.45 24.25
C GLY A 13 -0.43 4.69 22.93
N PRO A 14 0.07 3.45 22.83
CA PRO A 14 -0.01 2.65 21.59
C PRO A 14 -1.45 2.35 21.13
N HIS A 15 -2.45 2.75 21.88
CA HIS A 15 -3.88 2.48 21.61
C HIS A 15 -4.76 3.73 21.62
N ASP A 16 -4.20 4.93 21.51
CA ASP A 16 -5.01 6.13 21.65
C ASP A 16 -5.78 6.41 20.35
N SER A 17 -7.10 6.26 20.42
CA SER A 17 -8.07 6.45 19.34
C SER A 17 -8.18 7.89 18.81
N VAL A 18 -7.39 8.81 19.34
CA VAL A 18 -7.42 10.24 18.96
C VAL A 18 -6.74 10.48 17.61
N MET A 19 -5.84 9.60 17.20
CA MET A 19 -5.24 9.67 15.87
C MET A 19 -6.06 8.87 14.87
N THR A 20 -6.39 9.49 13.73
CA THR A 20 -6.99 8.72 12.64
C THR A 20 -6.01 7.62 12.21
N SER A 21 -6.53 6.44 11.90
CA SER A 21 -5.73 5.31 11.42
C SER A 21 -4.82 5.67 10.22
N ALA A 22 -5.27 6.60 9.37
CA ALA A 22 -4.46 7.12 8.27
C ALA A 22 -3.27 7.97 8.73
N PHE A 23 -3.44 8.76 9.79
CA PHE A 23 -2.35 9.56 10.37
C PHE A 23 -1.38 8.64 11.12
N GLN A 24 -1.89 7.68 11.87
CA GLN A 24 -1.08 6.65 12.52
C GLN A 24 -0.24 5.88 11.49
N ALA A 25 -0.86 5.41 10.41
CA ALA A 25 -0.18 4.72 9.33
C ALA A 25 0.88 5.59 8.62
N SER A 26 0.61 6.89 8.48
CA SER A 26 1.59 7.85 7.93
C SER A 26 2.78 8.06 8.85
N LEU A 27 2.57 8.11 10.16
CA LEU A 27 3.65 8.17 11.15
C LEU A 27 4.44 6.85 11.18
N ASP A 28 3.72 5.73 11.20
CA ASP A 28 4.31 4.40 11.27
C ASP A 28 5.07 4.05 9.99
N GLY A 29 4.57 4.43 8.82
CA GLY A 29 5.15 4.09 7.51
C GLY A 29 6.46 4.77 7.15
N GLY A 30 7.15 5.39 8.08
CA GLY A 30 8.45 6.00 7.82
C GLY A 30 9.29 6.20 9.05
N LEU A 31 8.89 5.65 10.18
CA LEU A 31 9.67 5.69 11.39
C LEU A 31 10.67 4.53 11.39
N ALA A 32 11.95 4.81 11.65
CA ALA A 32 13.01 3.80 11.81
C ALA A 32 12.66 2.69 12.81
N SER A 33 11.68 2.95 13.67
CA SER A 33 11.14 2.04 14.65
C SER A 33 10.44 0.82 14.06
N ILE A 34 9.82 0.94 12.89
CA ILE A 34 9.10 -0.16 12.22
C ILE A 34 10.09 -1.16 11.64
N THR A 35 11.31 -0.71 11.31
CA THR A 35 12.34 -1.57 10.74
C THR A 35 13.02 -2.48 11.76
N LYS A 36 12.89 -2.19 13.07
CA LYS A 36 13.50 -3.02 14.11
C LYS A 36 12.84 -4.39 14.21
N GLY A 37 13.56 -5.43 13.82
CA GLY A 37 13.14 -6.83 13.99
C GLY A 37 12.39 -7.43 12.81
N GLN A 38 12.15 -6.70 11.74
CA GLN A 38 11.64 -7.26 10.50
C GLN A 38 12.78 -7.74 9.60
N PRO A 39 12.64 -8.90 8.94
CA PRO A 39 13.57 -9.28 7.89
C PRO A 39 13.47 -8.25 6.76
N LEU A 40 14.61 -7.82 6.22
CA LEU A 40 14.62 -6.79 5.17
C LEU A 40 14.53 -7.40 3.77
N GLU A 41 15.15 -8.56 3.54
CA GLU A 41 15.17 -9.17 2.21
C GLU A 41 13.87 -9.90 1.90
N VAL A 42 13.19 -9.49 0.83
CA VAL A 42 12.01 -10.17 0.31
C VAL A 42 12.45 -11.39 -0.49
N THR A 43 11.95 -12.55 -0.13
CA THR A 43 12.29 -13.84 -0.72
C THR A 43 11.04 -14.61 -1.14
N HIS A 44 11.22 -15.77 -1.77
CA HIS A 44 10.14 -16.74 -1.86
C HIS A 44 9.63 -17.09 -0.45
N GLY A 45 8.30 -17.10 -0.27
CA GLY A 45 7.67 -17.33 1.03
C GLY A 45 7.61 -16.10 1.96
N SER A 46 8.02 -14.92 1.48
CA SER A 46 7.79 -13.67 2.19
C SER A 46 6.31 -13.32 2.25
N GLN A 47 5.81 -13.02 3.44
CA GLN A 47 4.51 -12.38 3.67
C GLN A 47 4.74 -10.88 3.75
N ILE A 48 4.08 -10.12 2.89
CA ILE A 48 4.29 -8.68 2.74
C ILE A 48 2.96 -7.92 2.70
N THR A 49 2.98 -6.67 3.14
CA THR A 49 1.95 -5.69 2.80
C THR A 49 2.51 -4.68 1.81
N LEU A 50 1.79 -4.44 0.72
CA LEU A 50 2.19 -3.50 -0.32
C LEU A 50 1.44 -2.19 -0.15
N ARG A 51 2.16 -1.14 0.20
CA ARG A 51 1.64 0.20 0.35
C ARG A 51 1.90 1.03 -0.89
N HIS A 52 0.88 1.75 -1.34
CA HIS A 52 1.02 2.79 -2.36
C HIS A 52 1.78 3.99 -1.78
N THR A 53 2.80 4.49 -2.48
CA THR A 53 3.73 5.49 -1.93
C THR A 53 3.32 6.93 -2.20
N TYR A 54 2.49 7.17 -3.19
CA TYR A 54 2.09 8.52 -3.63
C TYR A 54 0.65 8.86 -3.28
N GLY A 55 0.44 10.09 -2.81
CA GLY A 55 -0.90 10.60 -2.51
C GLY A 55 -1.51 9.98 -1.26
N ARG A 56 -2.76 9.50 -1.39
CA ARG A 56 -3.47 8.87 -0.26
C ARG A 56 -2.85 7.51 0.07
N ALA A 57 -2.43 7.34 1.31
CA ALA A 57 -1.91 6.05 1.77
C ALA A 57 -3.00 4.98 1.68
N CYS A 58 -2.73 3.90 0.96
CA CYS A 58 -3.55 2.71 0.92
C CYS A 58 -2.69 1.47 0.66
N TRP A 59 -3.21 0.31 1.00
CA TRP A 59 -2.54 -0.98 0.86
C TRP A 59 -3.25 -1.83 -0.18
N LEU A 60 -2.48 -2.55 -0.96
CA LEU A 60 -3.02 -3.57 -1.87
C LEU A 60 -3.81 -4.58 -1.05
N HIS A 61 -5.08 -4.71 -1.36
CA HIS A 61 -6.08 -5.41 -0.57
C HIS A 61 -6.90 -6.36 -1.43
N SER A 62 -7.34 -7.46 -0.84
CA SER A 62 -8.30 -8.35 -1.48
C SER A 62 -9.17 -9.04 -0.42
N HIS A 63 -10.36 -9.48 -0.79
CA HIS A 63 -11.33 -10.14 0.10
C HIS A 63 -12.19 -11.15 -0.69
N ASN A 64 -13.02 -11.92 -0.01
CA ASN A 64 -13.82 -13.00 -0.65
C ASN A 64 -14.91 -12.53 -1.62
N HIS A 65 -15.19 -11.22 -1.71
CA HIS A 65 -16.21 -10.72 -2.61
C HIS A 65 -15.70 -10.67 -4.06
N MET A 66 -16.61 -11.00 -4.97
CA MET A 66 -16.32 -11.01 -6.41
C MET A 66 -16.74 -9.69 -7.05
N TYR A 67 -16.13 -9.37 -8.20
CA TYR A 67 -16.68 -8.33 -9.07
C TYR A 67 -18.09 -8.68 -9.50
N PRO A 68 -19.01 -7.70 -9.69
CA PRO A 68 -20.35 -7.96 -10.19
C PRO A 68 -20.27 -8.56 -11.61
N LEU A 69 -21.20 -9.40 -12.02
CA LEU A 69 -21.21 -9.98 -13.37
C LEU A 69 -21.17 -8.91 -14.46
N ARG A 70 -21.83 -7.78 -14.20
CA ARG A 70 -21.80 -6.60 -15.07
C ARG A 70 -21.63 -5.34 -14.24
N TYR A 71 -20.84 -4.42 -14.76
CA TYR A 71 -20.73 -3.08 -14.23
C TYR A 71 -21.98 -2.24 -14.51
N PRO A 72 -22.20 -1.09 -13.81
CA PRO A 72 -23.37 -0.24 -14.02
C PRO A 72 -23.51 0.29 -15.45
N ASP A 73 -22.41 0.39 -16.19
CA ASP A 73 -22.39 0.80 -17.61
C ASP A 73 -22.69 -0.36 -18.60
N GLY A 74 -23.02 -1.54 -18.07
CA GLY A 74 -23.39 -2.72 -18.86
C GLY A 74 -22.23 -3.60 -19.31
N ARG A 75 -20.97 -3.18 -19.12
CA ARG A 75 -19.78 -3.99 -19.43
C ARG A 75 -19.71 -5.24 -18.55
N GLY A 76 -19.23 -6.34 -19.10
CA GLY A 76 -18.91 -7.54 -18.32
C GLY A 76 -17.64 -7.35 -17.50
N SER A 77 -17.60 -7.98 -16.32
CA SER A 77 -16.40 -8.14 -15.51
C SER A 77 -15.84 -9.56 -15.64
N SER A 78 -14.72 -9.82 -15.00
CA SER A 78 -14.19 -11.18 -14.85
C SER A 78 -15.03 -12.05 -13.92
N HIS A 79 -15.84 -11.45 -13.06
CA HIS A 79 -16.52 -12.12 -11.95
C HIS A 79 -15.56 -12.88 -11.03
N GLN A 80 -14.32 -12.39 -10.92
CA GLN A 80 -13.29 -12.91 -10.02
C GLN A 80 -13.24 -12.12 -8.73
N GLN A 81 -12.43 -12.57 -7.77
CA GLN A 81 -12.25 -11.92 -6.48
C GLN A 81 -11.67 -10.52 -6.66
N GLN A 82 -12.26 -9.53 -6.00
CA GLN A 82 -11.88 -8.12 -6.10
C GLN A 82 -10.50 -7.88 -5.52
N VAL A 83 -9.75 -7.01 -6.20
CA VAL A 83 -8.50 -6.41 -5.70
C VAL A 83 -8.68 -4.90 -5.66
N THR A 84 -8.36 -4.32 -4.53
CA THR A 84 -8.60 -2.91 -4.25
C THR A 84 -7.41 -2.28 -3.53
N CYS A 85 -7.44 -0.98 -3.35
CA CYS A 85 -6.53 -0.29 -2.45
C CYS A 85 -7.34 0.20 -1.24
N TYR A 86 -7.04 -0.35 -0.06
CA TYR A 86 -7.75 -0.06 1.17
C TYR A 86 -6.96 0.87 2.07
N SER A 87 -7.63 1.88 2.64
CA SER A 87 -6.95 2.96 3.39
C SER A 87 -6.65 2.60 4.85
N PHE A 88 -6.93 1.37 5.26
CA PHE A 88 -6.72 0.91 6.63
C PHE A 88 -5.88 -0.36 6.65
N LYS A 89 -5.13 -0.56 7.74
CA LYS A 89 -4.45 -1.83 7.99
C LYS A 89 -5.50 -2.91 8.27
N ASP A 90 -5.37 -4.03 7.59
CA ASP A 90 -6.30 -5.15 7.65
C ASP A 90 -5.56 -6.45 7.34
N VAL A 91 -6.03 -7.56 7.90
CA VAL A 91 -5.45 -8.88 7.63
C VAL A 91 -5.48 -9.27 6.14
N ASN A 92 -6.43 -8.72 5.40
CA ASN A 92 -6.58 -8.94 3.96
C ASN A 92 -5.63 -8.08 3.09
N ASN A 93 -4.71 -7.32 3.71
CA ASN A 93 -3.63 -6.62 3.02
C ASN A 93 -2.39 -7.50 2.84
N TRP A 94 -2.36 -8.70 3.42
CA TRP A 94 -1.22 -9.58 3.38
C TRP A 94 -1.16 -10.43 2.11
N TRP A 95 0.01 -10.40 1.48
CA TRP A 95 0.34 -11.15 0.26
C TRP A 95 1.58 -11.99 0.48
N ILE A 96 1.62 -13.17 -0.13
CA ILE A 96 2.76 -14.08 -0.06
C ILE A 96 3.47 -14.04 -1.41
N VAL A 97 4.77 -13.77 -1.39
CA VAL A 97 5.62 -13.77 -2.57
C VAL A 97 5.98 -15.21 -2.94
N LYS A 98 5.64 -15.62 -4.15
CA LYS A 98 5.88 -16.97 -4.65
C LYS A 98 6.69 -16.90 -5.95
N ARG A 99 7.76 -17.71 -6.07
CA ARG A 99 8.42 -17.93 -7.34
C ARG A 99 7.59 -18.87 -8.23
N PRO A 100 7.51 -18.65 -9.54
CA PRO A 100 6.65 -19.42 -10.44
C PRO A 100 6.95 -20.92 -10.42
N GLU A 101 8.23 -21.28 -10.34
CA GLU A 101 8.72 -22.67 -10.35
C GLU A 101 8.48 -23.43 -9.03
N ARG A 102 8.08 -22.73 -7.98
CA ARG A 102 7.83 -23.32 -6.67
C ARG A 102 6.35 -23.66 -6.47
N ASN A 103 6.08 -24.78 -5.80
CA ASN A 103 4.70 -25.18 -5.46
C ASN A 103 4.33 -24.88 -4.01
N ASP A 104 5.32 -24.65 -3.15
CA ASP A 104 5.17 -24.31 -1.76
C ASP A 104 5.11 -22.78 -1.55
N LEU A 105 4.77 -22.36 -0.33
CA LEU A 105 4.73 -20.96 0.08
C LEU A 105 5.65 -20.67 1.27
N VAL A 106 6.47 -21.64 1.66
CA VAL A 106 7.36 -21.54 2.83
C VAL A 106 8.73 -21.02 2.40
N VAL A 107 9.32 -20.19 3.26
CA VAL A 107 10.66 -19.67 3.03
C VAL A 107 11.69 -20.79 3.02
N THR A 108 12.57 -20.79 2.04
CA THR A 108 13.68 -21.74 1.94
C THR A 108 14.89 -21.34 2.79
N LYS A 109 15.70 -22.32 3.18
CA LYS A 109 16.98 -22.09 3.83
C LYS A 109 18.08 -22.78 3.01
N PRO A 110 19.09 -22.06 2.47
CA PRO A 110 19.25 -20.60 2.55
C PRO A 110 18.16 -19.84 1.79
N SER A 111 17.86 -18.61 2.21
CA SER A 111 16.89 -17.75 1.53
C SER A 111 17.44 -17.27 0.20
N GLU A 112 16.60 -17.22 -0.82
CA GLU A 112 16.93 -16.68 -2.13
C GLU A 112 16.19 -15.35 -2.33
N PRO A 113 16.86 -14.19 -2.16
CA PRO A 113 16.23 -12.89 -2.31
C PRO A 113 15.68 -12.68 -3.72
N ILE A 114 14.55 -11.99 -3.80
CA ILE A 114 13.98 -11.52 -5.07
C ILE A 114 14.80 -10.30 -5.54
N LYS A 115 15.15 -10.31 -6.82
CA LYS A 115 15.96 -9.27 -7.47
C LYS A 115 15.16 -8.48 -8.49
N HIS A 116 15.69 -7.33 -8.84
CA HIS A 116 15.20 -6.55 -9.98
C HIS A 116 15.15 -7.41 -11.25
N GLY A 117 14.00 -7.44 -11.89
CA GLY A 117 13.75 -8.25 -13.09
C GLY A 117 13.21 -9.65 -12.83
N ASP A 118 13.23 -10.14 -11.59
CA ASP A 118 12.66 -11.44 -11.25
C ASP A 118 11.15 -11.45 -11.47
N VAL A 119 10.65 -12.61 -11.90
CA VAL A 119 9.21 -12.86 -12.03
C VAL A 119 8.69 -13.56 -10.80
N ILE A 120 7.58 -13.09 -10.29
CA ILE A 120 6.91 -13.61 -9.10
C ILE A 120 5.41 -13.81 -9.32
N GLN A 121 4.79 -14.50 -8.40
CA GLN A 121 3.35 -14.49 -8.14
C GLN A 121 3.10 -13.89 -6.76
N LEU A 122 2.01 -13.13 -6.62
CA LEU A 122 1.53 -12.65 -5.32
C LEU A 122 0.28 -13.44 -4.96
N VAL A 123 0.37 -14.22 -3.89
CA VAL A 123 -0.73 -15.05 -3.38
C VAL A 123 -1.36 -14.35 -2.19
N HIS A 124 -2.66 -14.09 -2.24
CA HIS A 124 -3.38 -13.45 -1.14
C HIS A 124 -3.37 -14.34 0.10
N GLY A 125 -2.92 -13.80 1.23
CA GLY A 125 -2.63 -14.55 2.45
C GLY A 125 -3.83 -15.30 3.03
N ILE A 126 -5.03 -14.73 2.93
CA ILE A 126 -6.25 -15.30 3.50
C ILE A 126 -6.93 -16.26 2.52
N THR A 127 -7.11 -15.87 1.26
CA THR A 127 -7.88 -16.68 0.29
C THR A 127 -7.03 -17.63 -0.53
N SER A 128 -5.70 -17.51 -0.45
CA SER A 128 -4.73 -18.30 -1.22
C SER A 128 -4.92 -18.19 -2.74
N ARG A 129 -5.52 -17.10 -3.23
CA ARG A 129 -5.70 -16.80 -4.65
C ARG A 129 -4.59 -15.88 -5.14
N ALA A 130 -4.14 -16.09 -6.38
CA ALA A 130 -3.06 -15.32 -6.97
C ALA A 130 -3.57 -14.02 -7.59
N LEU A 131 -2.78 -12.95 -7.44
CA LEU A 131 -2.99 -11.66 -8.10
C LEU A 131 -2.91 -11.85 -9.62
N ASN A 132 -3.93 -11.40 -10.32
CA ASN A 132 -4.16 -11.68 -11.73
C ASN A 132 -4.56 -10.42 -12.48
N SER A 133 -4.20 -10.34 -13.75
CA SER A 133 -4.75 -9.38 -14.70
C SER A 133 -4.92 -10.05 -16.07
N HIS A 134 -5.95 -9.64 -16.79
CA HIS A 134 -6.27 -10.16 -18.12
C HIS A 134 -7.07 -9.11 -18.91
N ASP A 135 -7.38 -9.42 -20.15
CA ASP A 135 -8.03 -8.48 -21.09
C ASP A 135 -9.52 -8.25 -20.75
N VAL A 136 -9.76 -7.69 -19.58
CA VAL A 136 -11.06 -7.18 -19.13
C VAL A 136 -10.87 -5.73 -18.70
N ALA A 137 -11.71 -4.84 -19.20
CA ALA A 137 -11.63 -3.42 -18.88
C ALA A 137 -11.98 -3.17 -17.40
N ALA A 138 -11.17 -2.36 -16.73
CA ALA A 138 -11.37 -2.00 -15.34
C ALA A 138 -12.71 -1.26 -15.09
N PRO A 139 -13.29 -1.38 -13.90
CA PRO A 139 -14.65 -0.86 -13.62
C PRO A 139 -14.77 0.66 -13.78
N MET A 140 -13.88 1.43 -13.18
CA MET A 140 -13.94 2.90 -13.18
C MET A 140 -12.97 3.53 -14.19
N THR A 141 -11.99 2.75 -14.68
CA THR A 141 -10.93 3.19 -15.59
C THR A 141 -10.88 2.25 -16.81
N PRO A 142 -11.85 2.32 -17.75
CA PRO A 142 -12.03 1.34 -18.83
C PRO A 142 -10.85 1.23 -19.81
N GLN A 143 -9.97 2.23 -19.85
CA GLN A 143 -8.74 2.21 -20.66
C GLN A 143 -7.63 1.34 -20.06
N SER A 144 -7.77 0.96 -18.78
CA SER A 144 -6.87 0.06 -18.08
C SER A 144 -7.53 -1.31 -17.90
N GLN A 145 -6.75 -2.33 -17.52
CA GLN A 145 -7.26 -3.67 -17.28
C GLN A 145 -7.67 -3.87 -15.82
N GLU A 146 -8.70 -4.67 -15.63
CA GLU A 146 -9.14 -5.15 -14.32
C GLU A 146 -8.03 -5.99 -13.67
N VAL A 147 -7.81 -5.77 -12.37
CA VAL A 147 -6.94 -6.60 -11.53
C VAL A 147 -7.83 -7.37 -10.55
N SER A 148 -7.60 -8.65 -10.45
CA SER A 148 -8.41 -9.58 -9.65
C SER A 148 -7.54 -10.62 -8.96
N CYS A 149 -8.14 -11.45 -8.11
CA CYS A 149 -7.50 -12.66 -7.62
C CYS A 149 -8.22 -13.89 -8.18
N TYR A 150 -7.45 -14.84 -8.68
CA TYR A 150 -7.97 -16.08 -9.24
C TYR A 150 -7.09 -17.27 -8.90
N ILE A 151 -7.70 -18.42 -8.71
CA ILE A 151 -7.05 -19.73 -8.73
C ILE A 151 -7.83 -20.61 -9.69
N ASP A 152 -7.12 -21.22 -10.61
CA ASP A 152 -7.60 -22.38 -11.31
C ASP A 152 -6.64 -23.55 -11.06
N TYR A 153 -7.13 -24.55 -10.34
CA TYR A 153 -6.35 -25.76 -10.06
C TYR A 153 -6.21 -26.68 -11.27
N ASN A 154 -7.07 -26.51 -12.28
CA ASN A 154 -7.17 -27.40 -13.43
C ASN A 154 -6.59 -26.80 -14.70
N VAL A 155 -6.42 -25.49 -14.79
CA VAL A 155 -5.89 -24.79 -15.96
C VAL A 155 -4.68 -23.98 -15.52
N SER A 156 -3.53 -24.28 -16.09
CA SER A 156 -2.30 -23.51 -15.90
C SER A 156 -2.43 -22.15 -16.63
N MET A 157 -3.19 -21.22 -16.04
CA MET A 157 -3.29 -19.81 -16.50
C MET A 157 -2.10 -18.99 -15.97
N ALA A 158 -0.94 -19.62 -15.92
CA ALA A 158 0.25 -19.07 -15.27
C ALA A 158 0.64 -17.69 -15.80
N ALA A 159 0.50 -17.43 -17.08
CA ALA A 159 0.87 -16.15 -17.69
C ALA A 159 0.10 -14.95 -17.11
N GLN A 160 -1.13 -15.13 -16.67
CA GLN A 160 -1.96 -14.06 -16.13
C GLN A 160 -1.64 -13.70 -14.67
N ASN A 161 -0.89 -14.58 -13.97
CA ASN A 161 -0.53 -14.41 -12.56
C ASN A 161 0.94 -13.98 -12.37
N PHE A 162 1.67 -13.78 -13.45
CA PHE A 162 3.09 -13.47 -13.39
C PHE A 162 3.35 -11.98 -13.41
N TRP A 163 4.15 -11.53 -12.44
CA TRP A 163 4.50 -10.14 -12.25
C TRP A 163 6.02 -10.01 -12.17
N LYS A 164 6.59 -9.18 -13.02
CA LYS A 164 8.01 -8.82 -12.98
C LYS A 164 8.22 -7.70 -11.97
N VAL A 165 9.19 -7.88 -11.08
CA VAL A 165 9.57 -6.89 -10.08
C VAL A 165 10.55 -5.91 -10.68
N GLU A 166 10.19 -4.63 -10.75
CA GLU A 166 11.08 -3.56 -11.13
C GLU A 166 11.38 -2.67 -9.93
N ILE A 167 12.64 -2.62 -9.49
CA ILE A 167 13.08 -1.72 -8.40
C ILE A 167 13.43 -0.38 -9.03
N THR A 168 12.64 0.66 -8.71
CA THR A 168 12.77 1.99 -9.34
C THR A 168 13.91 2.80 -8.75
N ASN A 169 14.23 2.59 -7.49
CA ASN A 169 15.33 3.27 -6.78
C ASN A 169 16.57 2.39 -6.58
N LYS A 170 16.84 1.47 -7.52
CA LYS A 170 17.95 0.50 -7.45
C LYS A 170 19.34 1.13 -7.28
N ASP A 171 19.52 2.35 -7.77
CA ASP A 171 20.78 3.06 -7.65
C ASP A 171 21.15 3.38 -6.19
N SER A 172 20.15 3.52 -5.33
CA SER A 172 20.33 3.77 -3.91
C SER A 172 20.18 2.52 -3.03
N THR A 173 19.35 1.55 -3.43
CA THR A 173 19.00 0.38 -2.61
C THR A 173 19.57 -0.94 -3.12
N GLY A 174 20.19 -0.93 -4.31
CA GLY A 174 20.73 -2.12 -4.96
C GLY A 174 19.68 -2.93 -5.72
N ASN A 175 20.11 -4.08 -6.24
CA ASN A 175 19.28 -4.93 -7.09
C ASN A 175 18.41 -5.93 -6.31
N VAL A 176 18.56 -6.04 -4.99
CA VAL A 176 17.76 -6.93 -4.14
C VAL A 176 16.55 -6.17 -3.63
N TRP A 177 15.41 -6.83 -3.65
CA TRP A 177 14.18 -6.26 -3.11
C TRP A 177 14.20 -6.27 -1.58
N HIS A 178 14.32 -5.09 -0.99
CA HIS A 178 14.31 -4.90 0.45
C HIS A 178 12.98 -4.27 0.89
N ALA A 179 12.38 -4.84 1.92
CA ALA A 179 11.23 -4.24 2.57
C ALA A 179 11.58 -2.82 3.06
N ILE A 180 10.62 -1.91 2.97
CA ILE A 180 10.71 -0.50 3.39
C ILE A 180 11.63 0.35 2.51
N GLN A 181 12.78 -0.16 2.10
CA GLN A 181 13.80 0.60 1.38
C GLN A 181 13.56 0.66 -0.14
N SER A 182 13.12 -0.48 -0.73
CA SER A 182 12.94 -0.55 -2.17
C SER A 182 11.57 -0.01 -2.57
N GLN A 183 11.58 0.87 -3.55
CA GLN A 183 10.39 1.26 -4.30
C GLN A 183 10.28 0.37 -5.51
N ILE A 184 9.14 -0.26 -5.71
CA ILE A 184 8.94 -1.23 -6.79
C ILE A 184 7.76 -0.87 -7.67
N ARG A 185 7.83 -1.33 -8.92
CA ARG A 185 6.71 -1.54 -9.81
C ARG A 185 6.51 -3.02 -10.04
N LEU A 186 5.27 -3.43 -10.16
CA LEU A 186 4.90 -4.79 -10.56
C LEU A 186 4.38 -4.72 -11.99
N ILE A 187 5.14 -5.29 -12.91
CA ILE A 187 4.82 -5.32 -14.34
C ILE A 187 4.23 -6.67 -14.68
N HIS A 188 3.00 -6.69 -15.17
CA HIS A 188 2.33 -7.90 -15.60
C HIS A 188 3.01 -8.49 -16.83
N VAL A 189 3.51 -9.73 -16.73
CA VAL A 189 4.40 -10.31 -17.76
C VAL A 189 3.71 -10.50 -19.11
N ASN A 190 2.41 -10.80 -19.10
CA ASN A 190 1.69 -11.10 -20.35
C ASN A 190 1.30 -9.85 -21.14
N THR A 191 1.14 -8.69 -20.49
CA THR A 191 0.63 -7.47 -21.13
C THR A 191 1.59 -6.29 -21.06
N ASP A 192 2.68 -6.43 -20.30
CA ASP A 192 3.63 -5.36 -19.99
C ASP A 192 2.96 -4.14 -19.31
N TYR A 193 1.84 -4.35 -18.60
CA TYR A 193 1.13 -3.29 -17.88
C TYR A 193 1.57 -3.26 -16.41
N ALA A 194 1.64 -2.05 -15.85
CA ALA A 194 2.01 -1.85 -14.45
C ALA A 194 0.80 -1.90 -13.51
N LEU A 195 0.95 -2.56 -12.36
CA LEU A 195 -0.02 -2.50 -11.27
C LEU A 195 -0.08 -1.07 -10.73
N LYS A 196 -1.27 -0.45 -10.77
CA LYS A 196 -1.44 0.98 -10.55
C LYS A 196 -2.62 1.27 -9.63
N PHE A 197 -2.46 2.26 -8.77
CA PHE A 197 -3.54 2.93 -8.06
C PHE A 197 -4.24 3.93 -9.01
N SER A 198 -5.52 3.73 -9.31
CA SER A 198 -6.22 4.60 -10.27
C SER A 198 -6.68 5.94 -9.68
N GLY A 199 -6.68 6.07 -8.35
CA GLY A 199 -7.21 7.22 -7.65
C GLY A 199 -8.75 7.29 -7.62
N ARG A 200 -9.44 6.39 -8.31
CA ARG A 200 -10.90 6.35 -8.36
C ARG A 200 -11.48 5.45 -7.28
N GLN A 201 -12.63 5.84 -6.75
CA GLN A 201 -13.35 5.07 -5.76
C GLN A 201 -14.36 4.15 -6.45
N LEU A 202 -14.39 2.90 -6.00
CA LEU A 202 -15.39 1.92 -6.43
C LEU A 202 -16.75 2.25 -5.79
N PRO A 203 -17.85 1.92 -6.46
CA PRO A 203 -19.20 2.03 -5.89
C PRO A 203 -19.43 1.09 -4.69
N ASP A 204 -20.64 1.08 -4.14
CA ASP A 204 -21.01 0.29 -2.95
C ASP A 204 -20.70 -1.20 -3.07
N TRP A 205 -20.80 -1.79 -4.26
CA TRP A 205 -20.42 -3.19 -4.49
C TRP A 205 -18.91 -3.45 -4.30
N GLY A 206 -18.08 -2.42 -4.38
CA GLY A 206 -16.64 -2.44 -4.09
C GLY A 206 -16.32 -1.81 -2.74
N PHE A 207 -17.30 -1.69 -1.84
CA PHE A 207 -17.18 -1.16 -0.47
C PHE A 207 -16.62 0.26 -0.42
N ASN A 208 -16.80 1.06 -1.45
CA ASN A 208 -16.22 2.39 -1.58
C ASN A 208 -14.68 2.42 -1.40
N GLN A 209 -14.02 1.28 -1.61
CA GLN A 209 -12.56 1.18 -1.64
C GLN A 209 -12.02 1.73 -2.97
N HIS A 210 -10.71 1.95 -3.04
CA HIS A 210 -10.12 2.50 -4.26
C HIS A 210 -9.81 1.39 -5.28
N GLU A 211 -9.98 1.72 -6.54
CA GLU A 211 -9.70 0.84 -7.66
C GLU A 211 -8.18 0.68 -7.86
N VAL A 212 -7.77 -0.57 -8.10
CA VAL A 212 -6.43 -0.94 -8.57
C VAL A 212 -6.58 -1.52 -9.98
N VAL A 213 -5.68 -1.13 -10.87
CA VAL A 213 -5.73 -1.50 -12.28
C VAL A 213 -4.35 -1.94 -12.77
N ALA A 214 -4.30 -2.63 -13.91
CA ALA A 214 -3.09 -2.77 -14.70
C ALA A 214 -3.15 -1.73 -15.85
N ASP A 215 -2.17 -0.85 -15.91
CA ASP A 215 -2.14 0.28 -16.85
C ASP A 215 -0.92 0.22 -17.77
N ARG A 216 -1.13 0.61 -19.02
CA ARG A 216 -0.10 0.63 -20.05
C ARG A 216 0.97 1.71 -19.81
N LEU A 217 0.61 2.78 -19.08
CA LEU A 217 1.55 3.85 -18.75
C LEU A 217 2.36 3.45 -17.52
N ILE A 218 3.54 2.90 -17.75
CA ILE A 218 4.39 2.31 -16.71
C ILE A 218 5.06 3.37 -15.84
N ASP A 219 5.60 4.43 -16.45
CA ASP A 219 6.44 5.43 -15.78
C ASP A 219 5.65 6.49 -14.99
N GLN A 220 4.65 6.06 -14.25
CA GLN A 220 3.86 6.93 -13.40
C GLN A 220 4.14 6.66 -11.92
N THR A 221 4.05 7.70 -11.11
CA THR A 221 4.19 7.64 -9.66
C THR A 221 3.13 6.77 -9.00
N ASP A 222 1.93 6.70 -9.62
CA ASP A 222 0.80 5.89 -9.16
C ASP A 222 1.02 4.38 -9.30
N SER A 223 2.10 3.95 -9.98
CA SER A 223 2.49 2.54 -10.12
C SER A 223 3.56 2.12 -9.10
N ILE A 224 3.98 3.01 -8.20
CA ILE A 224 5.05 2.73 -7.24
C ILE A 224 4.48 2.22 -5.93
N TRP A 225 4.98 1.06 -5.52
CA TRP A 225 4.62 0.38 -4.29
C TRP A 225 5.83 0.18 -3.39
N ASN A 226 5.58 0.06 -2.09
CA ASN A 226 6.61 -0.24 -1.11
C ASN A 226 6.12 -1.33 -0.15
N VAL A 227 7.00 -2.21 0.27
CA VAL A 227 6.72 -3.19 1.32
C VAL A 227 6.83 -2.51 2.67
N GLU A 228 5.72 -2.39 3.39
CA GLU A 228 5.72 -1.77 4.72
C GLU A 228 5.94 -2.80 5.83
N GLU A 229 5.22 -3.91 5.78
CA GLU A 229 5.35 -5.00 6.76
C GLU A 229 5.83 -6.26 6.06
N HIS A 230 6.75 -6.97 6.70
CA HIS A 230 7.37 -8.16 6.13
C HIS A 230 7.62 -9.23 7.18
N ARG A 231 7.28 -10.47 6.83
CA ARG A 231 7.50 -11.67 7.64
C ARG A 231 7.85 -12.84 6.72
N TYR A 232 8.34 -13.92 7.30
CA TYR A 232 8.56 -15.17 6.58
C TYR A 232 7.49 -16.22 6.92
N THR A 233 6.93 -16.82 5.88
CA THR A 233 6.01 -17.97 6.02
C THR A 233 6.76 -19.18 6.58
N LYS A 234 6.28 -19.74 7.68
CA LYS A 234 6.91 -20.86 8.38
C LYS A 234 6.18 -22.18 8.17
N SER A 235 4.90 -22.14 7.81
CA SER A 235 4.05 -23.33 7.68
C SER A 235 3.40 -23.41 6.29
N GLU A 236 3.30 -24.62 5.77
CA GLU A 236 2.55 -24.91 4.53
C GLU A 236 1.04 -25.02 4.78
N ASP A 237 0.61 -25.27 6.03
CA ASP A 237 -0.80 -25.35 6.36
C ASP A 237 -1.47 -23.99 6.26
N GLN A 238 -2.46 -23.89 5.36
CA GLN A 238 -3.21 -22.67 5.10
C GLN A 238 -3.91 -22.13 6.35
N LYS A 239 -4.56 -23.00 7.12
CA LYS A 239 -5.27 -22.60 8.34
C LYS A 239 -4.33 -22.06 9.42
N GLN A 240 -3.12 -22.63 9.50
CA GLN A 240 -2.11 -22.12 10.42
C GLN A 240 -1.60 -20.75 9.95
N ARG A 241 -1.33 -20.56 8.65
CA ARG A 241 -0.94 -19.25 8.09
C ARG A 241 -2.00 -18.18 8.33
N GLU A 242 -3.27 -18.52 8.07
CA GLU A 242 -4.40 -17.60 8.34
C GLU A 242 -4.44 -17.17 9.80
N ARG A 243 -4.30 -18.11 10.74
CA ARG A 243 -4.24 -17.80 12.18
C ARG A 243 -3.04 -16.93 12.54
N GLU A 244 -1.88 -17.22 11.96
CA GLU A 244 -0.67 -16.43 12.18
C GLU A 244 -0.84 -14.99 11.67
N LEU A 245 -1.48 -14.79 10.51
CA LEU A 245 -1.77 -13.47 9.95
C LEU A 245 -2.81 -12.71 10.78
N ILE A 246 -3.90 -13.37 11.17
CA ILE A 246 -4.93 -12.78 12.03
C ILE A 246 -4.33 -12.37 13.38
N ASN A 247 -3.56 -13.25 14.01
CA ASN A 247 -2.90 -12.95 15.27
C ASN A 247 -1.87 -11.83 15.12
N ALA A 248 -1.20 -11.76 13.98
CA ALA A 248 -0.24 -10.71 13.69
C ALA A 248 -0.87 -9.33 13.60
N GLU A 249 -2.06 -9.24 13.02
CA GLU A 249 -2.82 -7.98 12.94
C GLU A 249 -3.43 -7.59 14.29
N MET A 250 -3.81 -8.58 15.10
CA MET A 250 -4.36 -8.38 16.44
C MET A 250 -3.29 -8.03 17.48
N ILE A 251 -2.03 -8.43 17.29
CA ILE A 251 -0.92 -8.02 18.15
C ILE A 251 -0.52 -6.62 17.67
N PRO A 252 -0.77 -5.56 18.45
CA PRO A 252 -0.20 -4.26 18.14
C PRO A 252 1.30 -4.48 17.96
N LEU A 253 1.84 -4.04 16.83
CA LEU A 253 3.28 -4.01 16.56
C LEU A 253 3.94 -3.59 17.85
N GLN A 254 4.84 -4.43 18.42
CA GLN A 254 5.46 -4.16 19.72
C GLN A 254 5.83 -2.70 19.74
N ALA A 255 5.16 -1.96 20.63
CA ALA A 255 5.32 -0.52 20.71
C ALA A 255 6.81 -0.26 20.77
N THR A 256 7.34 0.22 19.67
CA THR A 256 8.76 0.50 19.59
C THR A 256 9.01 1.51 20.67
N THR A 257 9.89 1.15 21.57
CA THR A 257 10.30 1.96 22.72
C THR A 257 11.14 3.16 22.28
N LEU A 258 10.67 3.88 21.23
CA LEU A 258 11.22 5.17 20.92
C LEU A 258 10.83 6.14 22.05
N SER A 259 11.83 6.81 22.58
CA SER A 259 11.60 7.86 23.54
C SER A 259 10.75 8.98 22.92
N PHE A 260 10.06 9.75 23.77
CA PHE A 260 9.30 10.91 23.31
C PHE A 260 10.11 11.84 22.40
N TRP A 261 11.37 12.07 22.74
CA TRP A 261 12.25 12.97 22.00
C TRP A 261 12.60 12.44 20.62
N GLU A 262 12.84 11.14 20.47
CA GLU A 262 13.10 10.52 19.17
C GLU A 262 11.87 10.64 18.25
N LYS A 263 10.67 10.33 18.77
CA LYS A 263 9.42 10.50 18.04
C LYS A 263 9.17 11.96 17.65
N PHE A 264 9.42 12.88 18.57
CA PHE A 264 9.23 14.30 18.36
C PHE A 264 10.15 14.84 17.26
N VAL A 265 11.45 14.55 17.34
CA VAL A 265 12.44 15.00 16.34
C VAL A 265 12.11 14.42 14.97
N GLU A 266 11.81 13.13 14.89
CA GLU A 266 11.46 12.48 13.62
C GLU A 266 10.19 13.07 13.01
N LEU A 267 9.19 13.36 13.83
CA LEU A 267 7.96 14.03 13.37
C LEU A 267 8.26 15.44 12.84
N GLN A 268 9.10 16.22 13.54
CA GLN A 268 9.48 17.57 13.08
C GLN A 268 10.24 17.50 11.74
N VAL A 269 11.18 16.57 11.62
CA VAL A 269 11.92 16.35 10.37
C VAL A 269 10.96 16.00 9.23
N LYS A 270 10.00 15.09 9.46
CA LYS A 270 8.99 14.77 8.46
C LYS A 270 8.10 15.95 8.09
N MET A 271 7.65 16.72 9.08
CA MET A 271 6.82 17.91 8.81
C MET A 271 7.55 18.99 8.01
N LEU A 272 8.86 19.13 8.22
CA LEU A 272 9.65 20.18 7.58
C LEU A 272 10.20 19.77 6.21
N PHE A 273 10.54 18.49 6.04
CA PHE A 273 11.29 18.02 4.86
C PHE A 273 10.55 16.99 3.99
N SER A 274 9.46 16.36 4.49
CA SER A 274 8.60 15.60 3.60
C SER A 274 7.81 16.58 2.76
N GLY A 275 8.35 16.93 1.61
CA GLY A 275 7.68 17.77 0.63
C GLY A 275 6.31 17.19 0.30
N GLN A 276 5.40 18.03 -0.14
CA GLN A 276 4.07 17.66 -0.63
C GLN A 276 4.20 16.88 -1.95
N GLU A 277 4.82 15.71 -1.89
CA GLU A 277 4.89 14.82 -3.03
C GLU A 277 3.46 14.38 -3.37
N GLY A 278 2.93 14.88 -4.48
CA GLY A 278 1.66 14.45 -5.04
C GLY A 278 0.43 15.30 -4.72
N GLN A 279 0.53 16.39 -3.97
CA GLN A 279 -0.58 17.35 -3.89
C GLN A 279 -0.45 18.39 -5.00
N SER A 280 -1.50 18.49 -5.84
CA SER A 280 -1.65 19.63 -6.73
C SER A 280 -1.59 20.91 -5.91
N SER A 281 -0.72 21.84 -6.29
CA SER A 281 -0.61 23.13 -5.60
C SER A 281 -1.98 23.81 -5.58
N HIS A 282 -2.56 23.94 -4.40
CA HIS A 282 -3.81 24.66 -4.23
C HIS A 282 -3.49 26.13 -4.01
N MET A 283 -4.31 27.03 -4.55
CA MET A 283 -4.16 28.48 -4.44
C MET A 283 -3.95 28.97 -2.98
N TYR A 284 -4.51 28.24 -2.03
CA TYR A 284 -4.44 28.52 -0.58
C TYR A 284 -3.51 27.56 0.19
N SER A 285 -2.63 26.84 -0.51
CA SER A 285 -1.63 26.01 0.17
C SER A 285 -0.57 26.86 0.85
N SER A 286 -0.12 26.44 2.02
CA SER A 286 1.00 27.03 2.74
C SER A 286 1.97 25.96 3.16
N ASP A 287 3.26 26.27 3.10
CA ASP A 287 4.30 25.34 3.55
C ASP A 287 4.48 25.40 5.06
N PRO A 288 4.91 24.30 5.71
CA PRO A 288 5.16 24.28 7.16
C PRO A 288 6.13 25.36 7.65
N LEU A 289 7.05 25.82 6.78
CA LEU A 289 7.99 26.90 7.08
C LEU A 289 7.37 28.29 7.03
N ASP A 290 6.24 28.45 6.36
CA ASP A 290 5.50 29.72 6.32
C ASP A 290 4.83 30.05 7.67
N TRP A 291 4.49 29.02 8.47
CA TRP A 291 3.75 29.17 9.72
C TRP A 291 4.53 29.86 10.85
N PRO A 292 5.80 29.52 11.11
CA PRO A 292 6.58 30.21 12.16
C PRO A 292 6.82 31.69 11.86
N LEU A 293 6.89 32.04 10.56
CA LEU A 293 7.14 33.39 10.10
C LEU A 293 5.87 34.19 9.79
N MET A 294 4.68 33.55 9.94
CA MET A 294 3.37 34.11 9.56
C MET A 294 3.36 34.70 8.15
N SER A 295 4.17 34.18 7.25
CA SER A 295 4.26 34.65 5.88
C SER A 295 3.05 34.24 5.02
N ARG A 296 2.38 33.13 5.40
CA ARG A 296 1.18 32.65 4.74
C ARG A 296 0.26 31.95 5.75
N GLY A 297 -1.02 32.34 5.77
CA GLY A 297 -2.05 31.71 6.60
C GLY A 297 -2.81 30.63 5.85
N ILE A 298 -3.52 29.77 6.58
CA ILE A 298 -4.44 28.79 6.02
C ILE A 298 -5.81 29.42 5.88
N ALA A 299 -6.36 29.47 4.67
CA ALA A 299 -7.75 29.84 4.45
C ALA A 299 -8.65 28.67 4.90
N TYR A 300 -9.33 28.83 6.03
CA TYR A 300 -10.19 27.79 6.58
C TYR A 300 -11.58 27.78 5.93
N TRP A 301 -12.08 28.93 5.56
CA TRP A 301 -13.38 29.10 4.91
C TRP A 301 -13.42 30.40 4.10
N ILE A 302 -14.02 30.33 2.92
CA ILE A 302 -14.24 31.49 2.05
C ILE A 302 -15.72 31.55 1.74
N SER A 303 -16.36 32.68 2.06
CA SER A 303 -17.76 32.92 1.67
C SER A 303 -17.83 33.29 0.18
N ASN A 304 -18.75 32.68 -0.54
CA ASN A 304 -19.04 33.05 -1.91
C ASN A 304 -19.80 34.40 -2.03
N ASP A 305 -20.47 34.83 -0.94
CA ASP A 305 -21.35 35.98 -0.96
C ASP A 305 -20.71 37.28 -0.40
N SER A 306 -19.58 37.13 0.23
CA SER A 306 -18.81 38.27 0.75
C SER A 306 -17.32 37.96 0.59
N ASN A 307 -16.56 38.91 0.07
CA ASN A 307 -15.09 38.80 -0.02
C ASN A 307 -14.39 38.76 1.35
N VAL A 308 -15.04 38.15 2.37
CA VAL A 308 -14.51 38.00 3.72
C VAL A 308 -13.90 36.60 3.81
N SER A 309 -12.59 36.53 3.87
CA SER A 309 -11.84 35.31 4.19
C SER A 309 -11.50 35.29 5.66
N THR A 310 -11.86 34.22 6.37
CA THR A 310 -11.37 34.01 7.74
C THR A 310 -10.08 33.21 7.64
N CYS A 311 -8.95 33.87 7.87
CA CYS A 311 -7.67 33.20 8.08
C CYS A 311 -7.54 32.84 9.56
N VAL A 312 -7.26 31.57 9.84
CA VAL A 312 -6.76 31.16 11.15
C VAL A 312 -5.25 31.02 11.02
N ILE A 313 -4.56 31.80 11.82
CA ILE A 313 -3.08 31.80 11.92
C ILE A 313 -2.68 30.65 12.85
#